data_f2ee67b5c58df8d17236240fc06e558a
#
_entry.id   f2ee67b5c58df8d17236240fc06e558a
#
_cell.length_a   1.000
_cell.length_b   1.000
_cell.length_c   1.000
_cell.angle_alpha   90.00
_cell.angle_beta   90.00
_cell.angle_gamma   90.00
#
_symmetry.space_group_name_H-M   'P 1'
#
loop_
_entity.id
_entity.type
_entity.pdbx_description
1 polymer ?
#
loop_
_entity_poly.entity_id
_entity_poly.type
_entity_poly.pdbx_seq_one_letter_code
_entity_poly.pdbx_strand_id
1 'polypeptide(L)' 'MYSFDTAKKMAKSMAFHFGTAYINLDRRCGYYVTSCSTSNTIGRMTKAGKFSIWAMQKN' A
#
# COMPACT_ATOMS: atom_id res chain seq x y z
N MET A 1 6.96 12.78 4.75
CA MET A 1 7.01 11.35 5.11
C MET A 1 5.70 10.94 5.74
N TYR A 2 5.11 9.87 5.28
CA TYR A 2 3.81 9.42 5.79
C TYR A 2 3.96 8.28 6.76
N SER A 3 3.08 8.23 7.76
CA SER A 3 2.99 7.09 8.64
C SER A 3 2.23 5.97 7.93
N PHE A 4 2.28 4.78 8.49
CA PHE A 4 1.56 3.65 7.92
C PHE A 4 0.05 3.91 7.91
N ASP A 5 -0.48 4.49 8.98
CA ASP A 5 -1.91 4.79 9.04
C ASP A 5 -2.33 5.78 7.95
N THR A 6 -1.52 6.80 7.72
CA THR A 6 -1.81 7.76 6.67
C THR A 6 -1.76 7.08 5.30
N ALA A 7 -0.74 6.24 5.07
CA ALA A 7 -0.63 5.52 3.82
C ALA A 7 -1.82 4.60 3.60
N LYS A 8 -2.30 3.95 4.67
CA LYS A 8 -3.48 3.09 4.55
C LYS A 8 -4.71 3.87 4.13
N LYS A 9 -4.91 5.05 4.67
CA LYS A 9 -6.04 5.89 4.28
C LYS A 9 -5.93 6.30 2.82
N MET A 10 -4.74 6.68 2.40
CA MET A 10 -4.51 7.05 1.02
C MET A 10 -4.71 5.88 0.08
N ALA A 11 -4.24 4.70 0.48
CA ALA A 11 -4.37 3.50 -0.33
C ALA A 11 -5.85 3.11 -0.46
N LYS A 12 -6.61 3.28 0.60
CA LYS A 12 -8.04 2.97 0.57
C LYS A 12 -8.76 3.84 -0.47
N SER A 13 -8.46 5.14 -0.46
CA SER A 13 -9.04 6.06 -1.41
C SER A 13 -8.62 5.71 -2.84
N MET A 14 -7.34 5.46 -3.04
CA MET A 14 -6.83 5.11 -4.36
C MET A 14 -7.43 3.80 -4.87
N ALA A 15 -7.54 2.81 -4.00
CA ALA A 15 -8.12 1.52 -4.40
C ALA A 15 -9.59 1.66 -4.76
N PHE A 16 -10.29 2.54 -4.08
CA PHE A 16 -11.70 2.79 -4.40
C PHE A 16 -11.84 3.30 -5.83
N HIS A 17 -10.94 4.17 -6.25
CA HIS A 17 -11.01 4.76 -7.60
C HIS A 17 -10.41 3.89 -8.68
N PHE A 18 -9.36 3.14 -8.36
CA PHE A 18 -8.60 2.40 -9.36
C PHE A 18 -8.69 0.88 -9.22
N GLY A 19 -9.38 0.41 -8.19
CA GLY A 19 -9.54 -1.04 -8.00
C GLY A 19 -8.55 -1.63 -7.00
N THR A 20 -7.32 -1.21 -7.04
CA THR A 20 -6.31 -1.66 -6.08
C THR A 20 -5.31 -0.54 -5.84
N ALA A 21 -4.60 -0.64 -4.74
CA ALA A 21 -3.49 0.26 -4.43
C ALA A 21 -2.44 -0.51 -3.67
N TYR A 22 -1.22 -0.04 -3.73
CA TYR A 22 -0.09 -0.73 -3.10
C TYR A 22 0.58 0.20 -2.13
N ILE A 23 0.87 -0.31 -0.93
CA ILE A 23 1.61 0.43 0.06
C ILE A 23 3.06 -0.01 -0.01
N ASN A 24 3.94 0.97 -0.09
CA ASN A 24 5.36 0.75 -0.24
C ASN A 24 6.10 1.37 0.93
N LEU A 25 7.26 0.85 1.23
CA LEU A 25 8.10 1.39 2.29
C LEU A 25 9.48 1.65 1.74
N ASP A 26 9.92 2.90 1.87
CA ASP A 26 11.26 3.31 1.47
C ASP A 26 11.94 3.87 2.71
N ARG A 27 13.19 3.51 2.92
CA ARG A 27 13.91 3.95 4.11
C ARG A 27 14.02 5.46 4.20
N ARG A 28 14.06 6.14 3.08
CA ARG A 28 14.23 7.58 3.06
C ARG A 28 12.91 8.31 3.08
N CYS A 29 11.94 7.78 2.35
CA CYS A 29 10.68 8.49 2.16
C CYS A 29 9.59 8.04 3.11
N GLY A 30 9.78 6.91 3.77
CA GLY A 30 8.74 6.34 4.60
C GLY A 30 7.72 5.62 3.74
N TYR A 31 6.49 5.59 4.21
CA TYR A 31 5.43 4.90 3.48
C TYR A 31 4.90 5.76 2.34
N TYR A 32 4.57 5.13 1.23
CA TYR A 32 3.93 5.83 0.13
C TYR A 32 3.04 4.84 -0.64
N VAL A 33 2.15 5.36 -1.47
CA VAL A 33 1.13 4.57 -2.12
C VAL A 33 1.26 4.71 -3.63
N THR A 34 1.13 3.58 -4.34
CA THR A 34 1.19 3.57 -5.80
C THR A 34 0.05 2.74 -6.36
N SER A 35 -0.25 2.94 -7.63
CA SER A 35 -1.28 2.16 -8.30
C SER A 35 -0.75 0.84 -8.84
N CYS A 36 0.56 0.68 -8.91
CA CYS A 36 1.19 -0.55 -9.35
C CYS A 36 2.22 -0.98 -8.33
N SER A 37 2.48 -2.29 -8.26
CA SER A 37 3.47 -2.78 -7.33
C SER A 37 4.86 -2.33 -7.73
N THR A 38 5.71 -2.13 -6.75
CA THR A 38 7.10 -1.75 -6.96
C THR A 38 7.98 -2.69 -6.15
N SER A 39 9.29 -2.51 -6.26
CA SER A 39 10.21 -3.31 -5.46
C SER A 39 10.08 -3.02 -3.97
N ASN A 40 9.49 -1.89 -3.61
CA ASN A 40 9.33 -1.50 -2.21
C ASN A 40 7.94 -1.86 -1.67
N THR A 41 7.10 -2.49 -2.45
CA THR A 41 5.75 -2.82 -2.01
C THR A 41 5.77 -3.81 -0.86
N ILE A 42 5.03 -3.48 0.19
CA ILE A 42 4.89 -4.35 1.34
C ILE A 42 3.49 -4.92 1.46
N GLY A 43 2.53 -4.41 0.72
CA GLY A 43 1.18 -4.93 0.79
C GLY A 43 0.27 -4.30 -0.24
N ARG A 44 -0.93 -4.85 -0.33
CA ARG A 44 -1.92 -4.42 -1.30
C ARG A 44 -3.24 -4.12 -0.61
N MET A 45 -3.87 -3.03 -1.04
CA MET A 45 -5.20 -2.65 -0.57
C MET A 45 -6.19 -2.93 -1.69
N THR A 46 -7.28 -3.63 -1.37
CA THR A 46 -8.30 -3.91 -2.36
C THR A 46 -9.38 -2.84 -2.34
N LYS A 47 -10.23 -2.85 -3.35
CA LYS A 47 -11.35 -1.91 -3.44
C LYS A 47 -12.29 -2.06 -2.25
N ALA A 48 -12.38 -3.25 -1.68
CA ALA A 48 -13.22 -3.50 -0.52
C ALA A 48 -12.61 -2.96 0.78
N GLY A 49 -11.41 -2.41 0.71
CA GLY A 49 -10.76 -1.85 1.87
C GLY A 49 -9.96 -2.86 2.68
N LYS A 50 -9.69 -4.02 2.11
CA LYS A 50 -8.90 -5.04 2.79
C LYS A 50 -7.43 -4.90 2.43
N PHE A 51 -6.59 -4.97 3.44
CA PHE A 51 -5.16 -4.85 3.27
C PHE A 51 -4.48 -6.20 3.50
N SER A 52 -3.61 -6.58 2.59
CA SER A 52 -2.84 -7.82 2.70
C SER A 52 -1.36 -7.48 2.70
N ILE A 53 -0.63 -7.98 3.69
CA ILE A 53 0.80 -7.74 3.79
C ILE A 53 1.54 -8.80 3.01
N TRP A 54 2.27 -8.38 1.98
CA TRP A 54 2.98 -9.32 1.11
C TRP A 54 4.11 -10.04 1.83
N ALA A 55 4.78 -9.32 2.70
CA ALA A 55 5.94 -9.90 3.37
C ALA A 55 5.57 -11.15 4.16
N MET A 56 4.35 -11.22 4.63
CA MET A 56 3.89 -12.37 5.40
C MET A 56 3.47 -13.53 4.53
N GLN A 57 3.30 -13.30 3.26
CA GLN A 57 2.91 -14.34 2.33
C GLN A 57 4.08 -15.02 1.70
N LYS A 58 5.27 -14.48 1.94
CA LYS A 58 6.39 -15.07 1.38
C LYS A 58 6.74 -16.30 2.09
N ASN A 59 7.08 -17.08 1.81
CA ASN A 59 7.46 -18.12 2.52
C ASN A 59 7.82 -19.18 1.99
#